data_cab03f26b293f8a5601955d387282995
#
_entry.id   cab03f26b293f8a5601955d387282995
#
_cell.length_a   1.000
_cell.length_b   1.000
_cell.length_c   1.000
_cell.angle_alpha   90.00
_cell.angle_beta   90.00
_cell.angle_gamma   90.00
#
_symmetry.space_group_name_H-M   'P 1'
#
loop_
_entity.id
_entity.type
_entity.pdbx_description
1 polymer ?
#
loop_
_entity_poly.entity_id
_entity_poly.type
_entity_poly.pdbx_seq_one_letter_code
_entity_poly.pdbx_strand_id
1 'polypeptide(L)'
;DPLWSRGLGDVYKRQPYGIGRVGSTTGAPMYAPAFAAFVKEALGANGVRYVDARRPVRRVAVGGGACADLLRDALALGCDTFVTADVKYNGFLDAKALGVNLIDAGHYPTEQVVCPVLAKWLAAGFPQVEILSTSRHKEAFLYL
;
A
#
# COMPACT_ATOMS: atom_id res chain seq x y z
N ASP A 1 -7.32 21.05 -1.84
CA ASP A 1 -6.74 19.69 -1.96
C ASP A 1 -5.33 19.68 -1.41
N PRO A 2 -5.06 18.88 -0.39
CA PRO A 2 -3.72 18.82 0.15
C PRO A 2 -2.76 18.22 -0.89
N LEU A 3 -1.68 18.93 -1.16
CA LEU A 3 -0.63 18.61 -2.14
C LEU A 3 0.08 17.25 -1.93
N TRP A 4 -0.27 16.50 -0.91
CA TRP A 4 0.34 15.23 -0.53
C TRP A 4 -0.41 13.97 -1.01
N SER A 5 -1.53 14.13 -1.70
CA SER A 5 -2.33 13.01 -2.21
C SER A 5 -2.39 13.01 -3.74
N ARG A 6 -1.26 12.76 -4.39
CA ARG A 6 -1.27 12.45 -5.83
C ARG A 6 -1.44 10.95 -6.02
N GLY A 7 -2.39 10.55 -6.86
CA GLY A 7 -2.59 9.15 -7.21
C GLY A 7 -1.45 8.59 -8.06
N LEU A 8 -1.18 7.29 -7.91
CA LEU A 8 -0.30 6.51 -8.77
C LEU A 8 -1.09 6.01 -10.00
N GLY A 9 -0.47 6.07 -11.18
CA GLY A 9 -0.91 5.24 -12.32
C GLY A 9 -1.99 5.81 -13.23
N ASP A 10 -2.24 7.12 -13.28
CA ASP A 10 -3.15 7.65 -14.29
C ASP A 10 -2.57 8.80 -15.12
N VAL A 11 -1.66 8.44 -16.03
CA VAL A 11 -1.16 9.34 -17.07
C VAL A 11 -2.17 9.51 -18.22
N TYR A 12 -3.10 8.57 -18.40
CA TYR A 12 -3.97 8.51 -19.57
C TYR A 12 -5.30 9.27 -19.46
N LYS A 13 -5.79 9.58 -18.26
CA LYS A 13 -7.16 10.09 -18.11
C LYS A 13 -7.33 11.42 -17.39
N ARG A 14 -6.27 12.16 -17.08
CA ARG A 14 -6.37 13.45 -16.35
C ARG A 14 -7.27 13.38 -15.10
N GLN A 15 -7.40 12.20 -14.50
CA GLN A 15 -8.19 12.04 -13.28
C GLN A 15 -7.40 12.54 -12.08
N PRO A 16 -8.02 13.26 -11.14
CA PRO A 16 -7.36 13.73 -9.92
C PRO A 16 -7.04 12.59 -8.95
N TYR A 17 -7.54 11.38 -9.21
CA TYR A 17 -7.39 10.19 -8.37
C TYR A 17 -6.80 9.04 -9.18
N GLY A 18 -5.67 8.50 -8.75
CA GLY A 18 -5.07 7.28 -9.28
C GLY A 18 -5.31 6.07 -8.38
N ILE A 19 -4.81 4.90 -8.81
CA ILE A 19 -4.96 3.61 -8.11
C ILE A 19 -4.32 3.62 -6.72
N GLY A 20 -3.19 4.31 -6.55
CA GLY A 20 -2.46 4.38 -5.29
C GLY A 20 -2.45 5.78 -4.67
N ARG A 21 -1.69 5.92 -3.62
CA ARG A 21 -1.46 7.18 -2.92
C ARG A 21 0.02 7.37 -2.62
N VAL A 22 0.44 8.63 -2.54
CA VAL A 22 1.79 9.00 -2.13
C VAL A 22 1.71 9.89 -0.91
N GLY A 23 2.52 9.60 0.08
CA GLY A 23 2.62 10.37 1.32
C GLY A 23 4.05 10.46 1.81
N SER A 24 4.27 11.25 2.84
CA SER A 24 5.56 11.35 3.53
C SER A 24 5.42 10.88 4.96
N THR A 25 6.42 10.18 5.46
CA THR A 25 6.48 9.80 6.87
C THR A 25 6.76 11.03 7.72
N THR A 26 6.17 11.06 8.92
CA THR A 26 6.43 12.06 9.94
C THR A 26 7.25 11.44 11.07
N GLY A 27 8.08 12.22 11.73
CA GLY A 27 8.90 11.78 12.86
C GLY A 27 10.29 11.31 12.47
N ALA A 28 10.90 10.49 13.33
CA ALA A 28 12.27 9.99 13.12
C ALA A 28 12.33 9.06 11.89
N PRO A 29 13.42 9.11 11.10
CA PRO A 29 13.57 8.25 9.95
C PRO A 29 13.54 6.77 10.36
N MET A 30 12.70 5.98 9.68
CA MET A 30 12.73 4.52 9.76
C MET A 30 13.48 3.94 8.56
N TYR A 31 14.01 2.73 8.71
CA TYR A 31 14.56 1.92 7.62
C TYR A 31 13.62 0.78 7.28
N ALA A 32 13.83 0.15 6.14
CA ALA A 32 12.91 -0.85 5.60
C ALA A 32 12.50 -1.96 6.59
N PRO A 33 13.37 -2.55 7.41
CA PRO A 33 12.95 -3.58 8.37
C PRO A 33 11.93 -3.08 9.40
N ALA A 34 12.19 -1.90 9.99
CA ALA A 34 11.29 -1.30 10.99
C ALA A 34 9.98 -0.86 10.34
N PHE A 35 10.04 -0.30 9.13
CA PHE A 35 8.84 0.13 8.41
C PHE A 35 8.01 -1.07 7.92
N ALA A 36 8.63 -2.17 7.50
CA ALA A 36 7.93 -3.40 7.13
C ALA A 36 7.20 -4.02 8.35
N ALA A 37 7.83 -3.99 9.53
CA ALA A 37 7.19 -4.41 10.77
C ALA A 37 5.97 -3.52 11.11
N PHE A 38 6.12 -2.21 10.99
CA PHE A 38 5.02 -1.25 11.16
C PHE A 38 3.88 -1.52 10.17
N VAL A 39 4.17 -1.73 8.89
CA VAL A 39 3.15 -2.03 7.85
C VAL A 39 2.43 -3.34 8.17
N LYS A 40 3.18 -4.37 8.57
CA LYS A 40 2.60 -5.66 8.99
C LYS A 40 1.59 -5.49 10.12
N GLU A 41 1.95 -4.74 11.14
CA GLU A 41 1.09 -4.48 12.30
C GLU A 41 -0.13 -3.62 11.92
N ALA A 42 0.10 -2.51 11.21
CA ALA A 42 -0.95 -1.58 10.81
C ALA A 42 -2.03 -2.21 9.93
N LEU A 43 -1.65 -3.17 9.08
CA LEU A 43 -2.56 -3.90 8.19
C LEU A 43 -3.11 -5.20 8.81
N GLY A 44 -2.60 -5.62 9.96
CA GLY A 44 -2.91 -6.93 10.53
C GLY A 44 -2.47 -8.09 9.62
N ALA A 45 -1.40 -7.90 8.84
CA ALA A 45 -0.92 -8.90 7.90
C ALA A 45 -0.25 -10.08 8.64
N ASN A 46 -0.49 -11.31 8.16
CA ASN A 46 0.09 -12.51 8.74
C ASN A 46 1.58 -12.69 8.40
N GLY A 47 2.08 -11.98 7.38
CA GLY A 47 3.47 -11.93 6.98
C GLY A 47 3.71 -10.83 5.95
N VAL A 48 4.96 -10.39 5.81
CA VAL A 48 5.38 -9.44 4.77
C VAL A 48 6.71 -9.90 4.17
N ARG A 49 6.92 -9.57 2.89
CA ARG A 49 8.22 -9.72 2.20
C ARG A 49 8.72 -8.34 1.84
N TYR A 50 10.02 -8.08 1.90
CA TYR A 50 10.51 -6.76 1.55
C TYR A 50 11.92 -6.78 0.95
N VAL A 51 12.22 -5.71 0.21
CA VAL A 51 13.56 -5.32 -0.22
C VAL A 51 14.01 -4.15 0.64
N ASP A 52 15.19 -4.29 1.22
CA ASP A 52 15.88 -3.20 1.91
C ASP A 52 16.89 -2.56 0.95
N ALA A 53 16.58 -1.37 0.49
CA ALA A 53 17.47 -0.55 -0.33
C ALA A 53 18.52 0.21 0.49
N ARG A 54 18.60 -0.04 1.81
CA ARG A 54 19.51 0.60 2.76
C ARG A 54 19.41 2.13 2.78
N ARG A 55 18.21 2.64 2.53
CA ARG A 55 17.90 4.07 2.57
C ARG A 55 16.73 4.33 3.51
N PRO A 56 16.68 5.51 4.14
CA PRO A 56 15.57 5.84 5.03
C PRO A 56 14.25 5.95 4.27
N VAL A 57 13.19 5.49 4.92
CA VAL A 57 11.80 5.64 4.47
C VAL A 57 11.33 7.06 4.76
N ARG A 58 11.09 7.84 3.72
CA ARG A 58 10.63 9.24 3.83
C ARG A 58 9.39 9.51 2.98
N ARG A 59 9.42 9.12 1.72
CA ARG A 59 8.33 9.31 0.78
C ARG A 59 7.84 7.96 0.27
N VAL A 60 6.62 7.63 0.68
CA VAL A 60 6.04 6.30 0.51
C VAL A 60 4.93 6.35 -0.53
N ALA A 61 4.98 5.45 -1.49
CA ALA A 61 3.83 5.10 -2.32
C ALA A 61 3.12 3.89 -1.73
N VAL A 62 1.80 3.84 -1.82
CA VAL A 62 0.98 2.69 -1.46
C VAL A 62 0.02 2.34 -2.59
N GLY A 63 -0.09 1.05 -2.91
CA GLY A 63 -1.05 0.52 -3.87
C GLY A 63 -1.60 -0.81 -3.34
N GLY A 64 -2.89 -0.87 -3.01
CA GLY A 64 -3.54 -2.08 -2.52
C GLY A 64 -3.64 -3.14 -3.62
N GLY A 65 -3.55 -4.42 -3.23
CA GLY A 65 -3.52 -5.52 -4.18
C GLY A 65 -2.27 -5.54 -5.07
N ALA A 66 -2.37 -6.15 -6.23
CA ALA A 66 -1.26 -6.41 -7.16
C ALA A 66 -0.87 -5.17 -7.99
N CYS A 67 -0.22 -4.19 -7.38
CA CYS A 67 0.19 -2.94 -8.04
C CYS A 67 1.71 -2.83 -8.29
N ALA A 68 2.46 -3.94 -8.29
CA ALA A 68 3.91 -3.90 -8.41
C ALA A 68 4.42 -3.31 -9.74
N ASP A 69 3.62 -3.29 -10.78
CA ASP A 69 3.88 -2.63 -12.07
C ASP A 69 3.99 -1.10 -11.97
N LEU A 70 3.42 -0.51 -10.91
CA LEU A 70 3.51 0.93 -10.64
C LEU A 70 4.82 1.35 -9.92
N LEU A 71 5.78 0.46 -9.74
CA LEU A 71 7.05 0.76 -9.08
C LEU A 71 7.81 1.93 -9.75
N ARG A 72 7.80 1.99 -11.09
CA ARG A 72 8.45 3.06 -11.83
C ARG A 72 7.72 4.40 -11.69
N ASP A 73 6.39 4.37 -11.61
CA ASP A 73 5.58 5.58 -11.37
C ASP A 73 5.82 6.12 -9.96
N ALA A 74 5.92 5.24 -8.96
CA ALA A 74 6.29 5.62 -7.60
C ALA A 74 7.65 6.33 -7.56
N LEU A 75 8.65 5.78 -8.27
CA LEU A 75 9.97 6.41 -8.41
C LEU A 75 9.90 7.77 -9.10
N ALA A 76 9.15 7.89 -10.20
CA ALA A 76 8.98 9.15 -10.93
C ALA A 76 8.33 10.24 -10.05
N LEU A 77 7.55 9.85 -9.05
CA LEU A 77 6.98 10.73 -8.04
C LEU A 77 7.93 10.99 -6.86
N GLY A 78 9.18 10.52 -6.93
CA GLY A 78 10.20 10.72 -5.91
C GLY A 78 10.04 9.85 -4.67
N CYS A 79 9.31 8.75 -4.74
CA CYS A 79 9.17 7.83 -3.62
C CYS A 79 10.45 7.00 -3.44
N ASP A 80 10.86 6.82 -2.20
CA ASP A 80 11.94 5.92 -1.81
C ASP A 80 11.44 4.54 -1.36
N THR A 81 10.14 4.44 -1.11
CA THR A 81 9.51 3.24 -0.59
C THR A 81 8.15 3.00 -1.28
N PHE A 82 7.86 1.75 -1.60
CA PHE A 82 6.58 1.34 -2.17
C PHE A 82 6.00 0.15 -1.40
N VAL A 83 4.75 0.26 -0.98
CA VAL A 83 3.97 -0.79 -0.32
C VAL A 83 2.89 -1.27 -1.27
N THR A 84 2.85 -2.57 -1.53
CA THR A 84 1.89 -3.21 -2.46
C THR A 84 1.71 -4.68 -2.08
N ALA A 85 1.18 -5.49 -3.00
CA ALA A 85 1.02 -6.93 -2.83
C ALA A 85 1.34 -7.70 -4.12
N ASP A 86 1.37 -9.04 -4.00
CA ASP A 86 1.56 -10.00 -5.10
C ASP A 86 2.80 -9.73 -5.94
N VAL A 87 3.87 -9.31 -5.31
CA VAL A 87 5.12 -8.99 -5.99
C VAL A 87 5.77 -10.29 -6.48
N LYS A 88 5.96 -10.38 -7.79
CA LYS A 88 6.73 -11.47 -8.40
C LYS A 88 8.23 -11.30 -8.11
N TYR A 89 8.99 -12.39 -8.19
CA TYR A 89 10.43 -12.37 -7.94
C TYR A 89 11.18 -11.28 -8.72
N ASN A 90 10.84 -11.10 -10.00
CA ASN A 90 11.43 -10.04 -10.82
C ASN A 90 11.17 -8.64 -10.28
N GLY A 91 9.99 -8.39 -9.70
CA GLY A 91 9.68 -7.10 -9.07
C GLY A 91 10.59 -6.79 -7.88
N PHE A 92 10.96 -7.80 -7.09
CA PHE A 92 11.95 -7.64 -6.02
C PHE A 92 13.35 -7.35 -6.57
N LEU A 93 13.75 -7.99 -7.67
CA LEU A 93 15.02 -7.69 -8.34
C LEU A 93 15.05 -6.27 -8.89
N ASP A 94 13.97 -5.83 -9.53
CA ASP A 94 13.85 -4.48 -10.06
C ASP A 94 13.93 -3.44 -8.94
N ALA A 95 13.20 -3.63 -7.85
CA ALA A 95 13.24 -2.73 -6.70
C ALA A 95 14.67 -2.62 -6.11
N LYS A 96 15.36 -3.76 -5.98
CA LYS A 96 16.76 -3.80 -5.52
C LYS A 96 17.70 -3.05 -6.47
N ALA A 97 17.57 -3.26 -7.78
CA ALA A 97 18.38 -2.59 -8.79
C ALA A 97 18.11 -1.08 -8.85
N LEU A 98 16.86 -0.67 -8.65
CA LEU A 98 16.44 0.73 -8.65
C LEU A 98 16.70 1.44 -7.30
N GLY A 99 17.11 0.73 -6.26
CA GLY A 99 17.38 1.29 -4.94
C GLY A 99 16.12 1.78 -4.24
N VAL A 100 15.02 1.05 -4.36
CA VAL A 100 13.73 1.34 -3.73
C VAL A 100 13.42 0.30 -2.65
N ASN A 101 13.01 0.75 -1.48
CA ASN A 101 12.42 -0.15 -0.49
C ASN A 101 11.07 -0.63 -1.02
N LEU A 102 10.89 -1.92 -1.19
CA LEU A 102 9.64 -2.52 -1.66
C LEU A 102 9.09 -3.44 -0.58
N ILE A 103 7.82 -3.26 -0.23
CA ILE A 103 7.15 -4.08 0.78
C ILE A 103 5.92 -4.72 0.13
N ASP A 104 5.92 -6.04 0.10
CA ASP A 104 4.77 -6.87 -0.25
C ASP A 104 4.07 -7.27 1.06
N ALA A 105 2.93 -6.65 1.30
CA ALA A 105 2.18 -6.81 2.54
C ALA A 105 0.96 -7.75 2.41
N GLY A 106 0.85 -8.44 1.27
CA GLY A 106 -0.24 -9.37 0.99
C GLY A 106 -1.48 -8.70 0.38
N HIS A 107 -2.17 -9.43 -0.48
CA HIS A 107 -3.32 -8.91 -1.22
C HIS A 107 -4.47 -8.54 -0.28
N TYR A 108 -4.93 -9.52 0.49
CA TYR A 108 -6.04 -9.34 1.41
C TYR A 108 -5.82 -8.21 2.43
N PRO A 109 -4.69 -8.13 3.16
CA PRO A 109 -4.48 -7.05 4.13
C PRO A 109 -4.45 -5.66 3.50
N THR A 110 -3.91 -5.52 2.28
CA THR A 110 -3.79 -4.21 1.61
C THR A 110 -5.11 -3.72 0.99
N GLU A 111 -6.06 -4.61 0.71
CA GLU A 111 -7.37 -4.25 0.16
C GLU A 111 -8.47 -4.20 1.22
N GLN A 112 -8.46 -5.10 2.19
CA GLN A 112 -9.52 -5.20 3.20
C GLN A 112 -9.68 -3.93 4.04
N VAL A 113 -8.65 -3.10 4.14
CA VAL A 113 -8.69 -1.81 4.87
C VAL A 113 -9.74 -0.84 4.34
N VAL A 114 -10.21 -1.00 3.11
CA VAL A 114 -11.28 -0.15 2.55
C VAL A 114 -12.66 -0.53 3.07
N CYS A 115 -12.88 -1.78 3.46
CA CYS A 115 -14.21 -2.28 3.86
C CYS A 115 -14.85 -1.49 5.02
N PRO A 116 -14.17 -1.25 6.16
CA PRO A 116 -14.77 -0.46 7.23
C PRO A 116 -15.01 1.00 6.84
N VAL A 117 -14.21 1.57 5.93
CA VAL A 117 -14.40 2.93 5.42
C VAL A 117 -15.66 2.99 4.56
N LEU A 118 -15.84 2.04 3.65
CA LEU A 118 -17.03 1.92 2.81
C LEU A 118 -18.29 1.70 3.66
N ALA A 119 -18.23 0.81 4.64
CA ALA A 119 -19.34 0.56 5.55
C ALA A 119 -19.77 1.84 6.30
N LYS A 120 -18.80 2.62 6.76
CA LYS A 120 -19.08 3.91 7.42
C LYS A 120 -19.72 4.93 6.46
N TRP A 121 -19.22 5.05 5.23
CA TRP A 121 -19.78 5.97 4.24
C TRP A 121 -21.19 5.56 3.82
N LEU A 122 -21.43 4.27 3.60
CA LEU A 122 -22.75 3.77 3.26
C LEU A 122 -23.75 3.98 4.41
N ALA A 123 -23.36 3.70 5.65
CA ALA A 123 -24.22 3.95 6.81
C ALA A 123 -24.57 5.44 6.98
N ALA A 124 -23.64 6.34 6.68
CA ALA A 124 -23.87 7.78 6.76
C ALA A 124 -24.77 8.27 5.61
N GLY A 125 -24.61 7.73 4.41
CA GLY A 125 -25.40 8.14 3.23
C GLY A 125 -26.79 7.50 3.16
N PHE A 126 -26.97 6.33 3.80
CA PHE A 126 -28.21 5.56 3.73
C PHE A 126 -28.62 5.06 5.13
N PRO A 127 -29.03 5.97 6.05
CA PRO A 127 -29.33 5.61 7.43
C PRO A 127 -30.49 4.63 7.60
N GLN A 128 -31.32 4.46 6.57
CA GLN A 128 -32.45 3.52 6.54
C GLN A 128 -32.03 2.10 6.10
N VAL A 129 -30.74 1.88 5.73
CA VAL A 129 -30.22 0.59 5.27
C VAL A 129 -29.30 0.02 6.33
N GLU A 130 -29.51 -1.23 6.71
CA GLU A 130 -28.57 -1.96 7.58
C GLU A 130 -27.33 -2.34 6.77
N ILE A 131 -26.15 -1.90 7.21
CA ILE A 131 -24.88 -2.19 6.57
C ILE A 131 -24.18 -3.31 7.34
N LEU A 132 -24.02 -4.46 6.68
CA LEU A 132 -23.38 -5.64 7.27
C LEU A 132 -22.01 -5.87 6.63
N SER A 133 -21.01 -6.13 7.46
CA SER A 133 -19.69 -6.60 7.05
C SER A 133 -19.52 -8.07 7.39
N THR A 134 -19.04 -8.88 6.43
CA THR A 134 -18.79 -10.29 6.71
C THR A 134 -17.60 -10.47 7.66
N SER A 135 -17.75 -11.37 8.63
CA SER A 135 -16.65 -11.82 9.49
C SER A 135 -16.00 -13.13 9.01
N ARG A 136 -16.50 -13.70 7.93
CA ARG A 136 -16.04 -15.00 7.40
C ARG A 136 -14.88 -14.87 6.39
N HIS A 137 -14.79 -13.74 5.71
CA HIS A 137 -13.70 -13.51 4.79
C HIS A 137 -12.41 -13.20 5.55
N LYS A 138 -11.37 -13.99 5.30
CA LYS A 138 -10.04 -13.89 5.92
C LYS A 138 -8.97 -14.19 4.88
N GLU A 139 -7.72 -13.92 5.25
CA GLU A 139 -6.57 -14.35 4.44
C GLU A 139 -6.63 -15.86 4.15
N ALA A 140 -6.39 -16.20 2.87
CA ALA A 140 -6.55 -17.56 2.36
C ALA A 140 -5.37 -18.48 2.70
N PHE A 141 -4.23 -17.92 3.10
CA PHE A 141 -3.00 -18.66 3.39
C PHE A 141 -2.35 -18.18 4.70
N LEU A 142 -1.45 -19.01 5.21
CA LEU A 142 -0.71 -18.73 6.44
C LEU A 142 0.79 -18.76 6.15
N TYR A 143 1.54 -17.99 6.92
CA TYR A 143 3.00 -18.12 7.02
C TYR A 143 3.35 -19.01 8.21
N LEU A 144 4.34 -19.90 8.04
CA LEU A 144 4.93 -20.70 9.11
C LEU A 144 6.05 -19.93 9.81
#